data_fe2632bc196b0de5bc2b30c4e626cce6
#
_entry.id   fe2632bc196b0de5bc2b30c4e626cce6
#
_cell.length_a   1.000
_cell.length_b   1.000
_cell.length_c   1.000
_cell.angle_alpha   90.00
_cell.angle_beta   90.00
_cell.angle_gamma   90.00
#
_symmetry.space_group_name_H-M   'P 1'
#
loop_
_entity.id
_entity.type
_entity.pdbx_description
1 polymer ?
#
loop_
_entity_poly.entity_id
_entity_poly.type
_entity_poly.pdbx_seq_one_letter_code
_entity_poly.pdbx_strand_id
1 'polypeptide(L)'
;MISGQADQMASPKLAEIAVRRAQQYNFVFPLEHLSYPEAGHMVANLPYLPTTVRHTRHPIRGVDVDLGGTSAGDAFARADSWPKVVTFLRKSLGQHEAIS
;
A
#
# COMPACT_ATOMS: atom_id res chain seq x y z
N MET A 1 -5.78 2.88 2.15
CA MET A 1 -4.87 2.95 0.98
C MET A 1 -3.42 2.92 1.45
N ILE A 2 -2.60 2.18 0.77
CA ILE A 2 -1.16 2.08 1.06
C ILE A 2 -0.40 2.44 -0.20
N SER A 3 0.58 3.34 -0.08
CA SER A 3 1.40 3.74 -1.21
C SER A 3 2.86 3.89 -0.82
N GLY A 4 3.76 3.63 -1.77
CA GLY A 4 5.18 3.86 -1.62
C GLY A 4 5.58 5.13 -2.33
N GLN A 5 6.25 6.04 -1.65
CA GLN A 5 6.65 7.31 -2.24
C GLN A 5 7.74 7.17 -3.30
N ALA A 6 8.46 6.06 -3.29
CA ALA A 6 9.48 5.76 -4.28
C ALA A 6 9.01 4.79 -5.37
N ASP A 7 7.70 4.60 -5.50
CA ASP A 7 7.11 3.73 -6.51
C ASP A 7 7.45 4.22 -7.92
N GLN A 8 8.10 3.37 -8.70
CA GLN A 8 8.49 3.67 -10.07
C GLN A 8 7.53 3.09 -11.11
N MET A 9 6.60 2.27 -10.67
CA MET A 9 5.62 1.65 -11.55
C MET A 9 4.32 2.46 -11.63
N ALA A 10 3.88 3.00 -10.50
CA ALA A 10 2.73 3.88 -10.40
C ALA A 10 3.10 5.09 -9.54
N SER A 11 2.88 6.29 -10.05
CA SER A 11 3.25 7.49 -9.31
C SER A 11 2.51 7.57 -7.98
N PRO A 12 3.20 7.88 -6.87
CA PRO A 12 2.55 8.07 -5.58
C PRO A 12 1.53 9.21 -5.58
N LYS A 13 1.64 10.13 -6.54
CA LYS A 13 0.66 11.21 -6.71
C LYS A 13 -0.73 10.70 -7.05
N LEU A 14 -0.83 9.53 -7.66
CA LEU A 14 -2.13 8.92 -7.96
C LEU A 14 -2.90 8.60 -6.68
N ALA A 15 -2.21 8.08 -5.66
CA ALA A 15 -2.83 7.81 -4.37
C ALA A 15 -3.30 9.10 -3.70
N GLU A 16 -2.48 10.15 -3.76
CA GLU A 16 -2.83 11.46 -3.20
C GLU A 16 -4.07 12.04 -3.87
N ILE A 17 -4.15 11.93 -5.20
CA ILE A 17 -5.30 12.40 -5.97
C ILE A 17 -6.57 11.64 -5.54
N ALA A 18 -6.47 10.32 -5.39
CA ALA A 18 -7.61 9.50 -4.98
C ALA A 18 -8.12 9.88 -3.58
N VAL A 19 -7.21 10.07 -2.64
CA VAL A 19 -7.56 10.49 -1.27
C VAL A 19 -8.21 11.86 -1.26
N ARG A 20 -7.62 12.82 -1.98
CA ARG A 20 -8.15 14.17 -2.06
C ARG A 20 -9.54 14.19 -2.68
N ARG A 21 -9.74 13.39 -3.73
CA ARG A 21 -11.04 13.30 -4.38
C ARG A 21 -12.11 12.72 -3.45
N ALA A 22 -11.76 11.68 -2.69
CA ALA A 22 -12.67 11.11 -1.70
C ALA A 22 -13.08 12.14 -0.65
N GLN A 23 -12.12 12.92 -0.16
CA GLN A 23 -12.39 14.00 0.81
C GLN A 23 -13.27 15.09 0.21
N GLN A 24 -12.99 15.46 -1.03
CA GLN A 24 -13.73 16.51 -1.75
C GLN A 24 -15.21 16.15 -1.93
N TYR A 25 -15.51 14.88 -2.15
CA TYR A 25 -16.88 14.42 -2.37
C TYR A 25 -17.51 13.82 -1.11
N ASN A 26 -16.96 14.15 0.06
CA ASN A 26 -17.51 13.72 1.36
C ASN A 26 -17.71 12.21 1.45
N PHE A 27 -16.66 11.48 1.13
CA PHE A 27 -16.68 10.02 1.23
C PHE A 27 -17.06 9.60 2.66
N VAL A 28 -18.15 8.86 2.79
CA VAL A 28 -18.78 8.59 4.10
C VAL A 28 -18.15 7.45 4.87
N PHE A 29 -17.33 6.64 4.24
CA PHE A 29 -16.66 5.51 4.89
C PHE A 29 -15.29 5.89 5.41
N PRO A 30 -14.77 5.18 6.43
CA PRO A 30 -13.42 5.44 6.93
C PRO A 30 -12.38 5.37 5.81
N LEU A 31 -11.46 6.33 5.80
CA LEU A 31 -10.41 6.41 4.81
C LEU A 31 -9.09 6.72 5.51
N GLU A 32 -8.12 5.83 5.38
CA GLU A 32 -6.77 6.02 5.88
C GLU A 32 -5.78 5.87 4.73
N HIS A 33 -4.75 6.72 4.70
CA HIS A 33 -3.69 6.64 3.71
C HIS A 33 -2.34 6.47 4.42
N LEU A 34 -1.73 5.31 4.22
CA LEU A 34 -0.40 5.00 4.72
C LEU A 34 0.59 5.20 3.58
N SER A 35 1.48 6.16 3.74
CA SER A 35 2.46 6.52 2.72
C SER A 35 3.87 6.30 3.27
N TYR A 36 4.71 5.58 2.55
CA TYR A 36 6.03 5.16 3.02
C TYR A 36 7.14 5.70 2.10
N PRO A 37 8.06 6.54 2.64
CA PRO A 37 9.03 7.28 1.81
C PRO A 37 9.98 6.42 0.98
N GLU A 38 10.48 5.33 1.53
CA GLU A 38 11.48 4.51 0.85
C GLU A 38 10.90 3.24 0.23
N ALA A 39 9.59 3.09 0.25
CA ALA A 39 8.91 1.94 -0.31
C ALA A 39 8.55 2.17 -1.77
N GLY A 40 8.55 1.09 -2.55
CA GLY A 40 8.18 1.11 -3.95
C GLY A 40 6.81 0.51 -4.20
N HIS A 41 6.65 -0.06 -5.39
CA HIS A 41 5.37 -0.62 -5.82
C HIS A 41 4.93 -1.82 -4.97
N MET A 42 5.87 -2.60 -4.47
CA MET A 42 5.59 -3.79 -3.67
C MET A 42 5.42 -3.49 -2.17
N VAL A 43 4.98 -2.29 -1.87
CA VAL A 43 4.82 -1.79 -0.49
C VAL A 43 3.81 -2.58 0.32
N ALA A 44 2.73 -3.00 -0.28
CA ALA A 44 1.62 -3.67 0.41
C ALA A 44 1.67 -5.17 0.16
N ASN A 45 2.08 -5.92 1.16
CA ASN A 45 2.12 -7.37 1.09
C ASN A 45 2.29 -7.94 2.51
N LEU A 46 2.36 -9.25 2.60
CA LEU A 46 2.58 -9.92 3.89
C LEU A 46 3.99 -9.63 4.41
N PRO A 47 4.15 -9.36 5.70
CA PRO A 47 5.42 -8.89 6.25
C PRO A 47 6.54 -9.94 6.22
N TYR A 48 6.20 -11.21 6.14
CA TYR A 48 7.18 -12.29 6.14
C TYR A 48 7.60 -12.74 4.75
N LEU A 49 7.11 -12.08 3.70
CA LEU A 49 7.55 -12.37 2.34
C LEU A 49 8.81 -11.57 2.01
N PRO A 50 9.71 -12.13 1.18
CA PRO A 50 10.94 -11.41 0.80
C PRO A 50 10.66 -10.09 0.10
N THR A 51 11.53 -9.12 0.33
CA THR A 51 11.45 -7.79 -0.30
C THR A 51 12.61 -7.54 -1.27
N THR A 52 13.21 -8.60 -1.79
CA THR A 52 14.38 -8.51 -2.65
C THR A 52 14.05 -8.29 -4.12
N VAL A 53 12.81 -8.45 -4.52
CA VAL A 53 12.39 -8.22 -5.91
C VAL A 53 12.34 -6.73 -6.18
N ARG A 54 13.25 -6.25 -7.06
CA ARG A 54 13.35 -4.83 -7.40
C ARG A 54 12.87 -4.52 -8.82
N HIS A 55 12.82 -5.53 -9.68
CA HIS A 55 12.38 -5.40 -11.06
C HIS A 55 11.44 -6.51 -11.41
N THR A 56 10.54 -6.26 -12.34
CA THR A 56 9.66 -7.28 -12.87
C THR A 56 9.43 -7.03 -14.36
N ARG A 57 9.07 -8.09 -15.08
CA ARG A 57 8.72 -7.97 -16.48
C ARG A 57 7.26 -7.56 -16.60
N HIS A 58 7.02 -6.50 -17.32
CA HIS A 58 5.65 -6.04 -17.55
C HIS A 58 4.93 -7.07 -18.44
N PRO A 59 3.79 -7.62 -18.01
CA PRO A 59 3.15 -8.73 -18.73
C PRO A 59 2.64 -8.33 -20.12
N ILE A 60 2.29 -7.07 -20.32
CA ILE A 60 1.76 -6.61 -21.62
C ILE A 60 2.87 -6.02 -22.48
N ARG A 61 3.72 -5.15 -21.90
CA ARG A 61 4.78 -4.48 -22.63
C ARG A 61 5.97 -5.38 -22.93
N GLY A 62 6.19 -6.42 -22.15
CA GLY A 62 7.30 -7.33 -22.31
C GLY A 62 8.66 -6.71 -21.99
N VAL A 63 8.70 -5.62 -21.26
CA VAL A 63 9.93 -4.93 -20.82
C VAL A 63 10.07 -5.02 -19.31
N ASP A 64 11.30 -4.94 -18.82
CA ASP A 64 11.56 -4.92 -17.39
C ASP A 64 11.19 -3.56 -16.81
N VAL A 65 10.51 -3.57 -15.67
CA VAL A 65 10.06 -2.37 -14.95
C VAL A 65 10.72 -2.34 -13.61
N ASP A 66 11.23 -1.16 -13.25
CA ASP A 66 11.72 -0.91 -11.91
C ASP A 66 10.54 -0.67 -10.97
N LEU A 67 10.51 -1.41 -9.86
CA LEU A 67 9.44 -1.28 -8.86
C LEU A 67 9.69 -0.11 -7.91
N GLY A 68 10.91 0.43 -7.92
CA GLY A 68 11.28 1.53 -7.04
C GLY A 68 11.48 1.11 -5.59
N GLY A 69 11.82 2.08 -4.76
CA GLY A 69 12.05 1.84 -3.34
C GLY A 69 13.27 1.00 -3.05
N THR A 70 13.41 0.61 -1.80
CA THR A 70 14.48 -0.26 -1.32
C THR A 70 13.89 -1.50 -0.66
N SER A 71 14.68 -2.58 -0.55
CA SER A 71 14.23 -3.77 0.16
C SER A 71 13.92 -3.47 1.62
N ALA A 72 14.75 -2.64 2.26
CA ALA A 72 14.52 -2.21 3.65
C ALA A 72 13.25 -1.36 3.77
N GLY A 73 13.03 -0.45 2.83
CA GLY A 73 11.85 0.40 2.80
C GLY A 73 10.57 -0.41 2.63
N ASP A 74 10.56 -1.36 1.70
CA ASP A 74 9.42 -2.26 1.51
C ASP A 74 9.18 -3.14 2.74
N ALA A 75 10.26 -3.67 3.33
CA ALA A 75 10.15 -4.51 4.53
C ALA A 75 9.56 -3.73 5.70
N PHE A 76 10.03 -2.52 5.93
CA PHE A 76 9.48 -1.65 6.97
C PHE A 76 8.01 -1.34 6.71
N ALA A 77 7.68 -0.98 5.47
CA ALA A 77 6.31 -0.64 5.09
C ALA A 77 5.35 -1.81 5.31
N ARG A 78 5.76 -3.01 4.94
CA ARG A 78 4.94 -4.20 5.15
C ARG A 78 4.75 -4.51 6.63
N ALA A 79 5.82 -4.44 7.41
CA ALA A 79 5.77 -4.70 8.84
C ALA A 79 4.92 -3.66 9.57
N ASP A 80 5.04 -2.39 9.20
CA ASP A 80 4.28 -1.30 9.81
C ASP A 80 2.82 -1.30 9.39
N SER A 81 2.55 -1.55 8.12
CA SER A 81 1.18 -1.46 7.58
C SER A 81 0.31 -2.66 7.96
N TRP A 82 0.87 -3.85 8.09
CA TRP A 82 0.09 -5.07 8.28
C TRP A 82 -0.83 -5.03 9.51
N PRO A 83 -0.33 -4.72 10.72
CA PRO A 83 -1.23 -4.62 11.86
C PRO A 83 -2.27 -3.50 11.71
N LYS A 84 -1.93 -2.43 11.00
CA LYS A 84 -2.88 -1.34 10.72
C LYS A 84 -3.98 -1.80 9.77
N VAL A 85 -3.64 -2.61 8.77
CA VAL A 85 -4.63 -3.22 7.86
C VAL A 85 -5.57 -4.12 8.64
N VAL A 86 -5.03 -4.98 9.50
CA VAL A 86 -5.85 -5.89 10.31
C VAL A 86 -6.79 -5.11 11.22
N THR A 87 -6.28 -4.08 11.89
CA THR A 87 -7.10 -3.23 12.76
C THR A 87 -8.20 -2.53 11.98
N PHE A 88 -7.87 -1.97 10.83
CA PHE A 88 -8.85 -1.30 9.96
C PHE A 88 -9.95 -2.26 9.53
N LEU A 89 -9.59 -3.45 9.10
CA LEU A 89 -10.57 -4.45 8.68
C LEU A 89 -11.47 -4.89 9.82
N ARG A 90 -10.92 -5.08 11.01
CA ARG A 90 -11.72 -5.44 12.18
C ARG A 90 -12.78 -4.39 12.48
N LYS A 91 -12.39 -3.12 12.44
CA LYS A 91 -13.33 -2.01 12.67
C LYS A 91 -14.38 -1.93 11.58
N SER A 92 -13.95 -2.06 10.32
CA SER A 92 -14.84 -1.90 9.17
C SER A 92 -15.83 -3.06 9.02
N LEU A 93 -15.41 -4.27 9.38
CA LEU A 93 -16.27 -5.46 9.29
C LEU A 93 -17.14 -5.65 10.52
N GLY A 94 -17.01 -4.77 11.50
CA GLY A 94 -17.78 -4.81 12.71
C GLY A 94 -17.18 -5.69 13.78
N GLN A 95 -17.14 -5.18 14.98
CA GLN A 95 -16.59 -5.89 16.14
C GLN A 95 -17.59 -6.84 16.79
N HIS A 96 -18.84 -6.74 16.38
CA HIS A 96 -19.92 -7.52 16.95
C HIS A 96 -19.74 -9.03 16.72
N GLU A 97 -18.97 -9.44 15.74
CA GLU A 97 -18.67 -10.84 15.52
C GLU A 97 -17.85 -11.42 16.68
N ALA A 98 -17.19 -10.58 17.42
CA ALA A 98 -16.46 -10.99 18.61
C ALA A 98 -17.38 -11.51 19.71
N ILE A 99 -18.64 -11.19 19.65
CA ILE A 99 -19.62 -11.66 20.60
C ILE A 99 -20.14 -13.05 20.29
N SER A 100 -19.89 -13.49 19.13
CA SER A 100 -20.33 -14.82 18.74
C SER A 100 -19.44 -15.90 19.32
#